data_73ea61687666a1cb7a6cedb3c0ccfe36
#
_entry.id   73ea61687666a1cb7a6cedb3c0ccfe36
#
_cell.length_a   1.000
_cell.length_b   1.000
_cell.length_c   1.000
_cell.angle_alpha   90.00
_cell.angle_beta   90.00
_cell.angle_gamma   90.00
#
_symmetry.space_group_name_H-M   'P 1'
#
loop_
_entity.id
_entity.type
_entity.pdbx_description
1 polymer ?
#
loop_
_entity_poly.entity_id
_entity_poly.type
_entity_poly.pdbx_seq_one_letter_code
_entity_poly.pdbx_strand_id
1 'polypeptide(L)' 'MTPTRIPSARELTGEELRSLRSVVANSFIPVHQMSRESRTRLIGLGLIQNAMGGLMPTPSGKIAARL' A
#
# COMPACT_ATOMS: atom_id res chain seq x y z
N MET A 1 -5.37 -23.20 10.04
CA MET A 1 -5.59 -21.83 9.54
C MET A 1 -4.26 -21.10 9.42
N THR A 2 -4.01 -20.51 8.28
CA THR A 2 -2.77 -19.79 8.05
C THR A 2 -2.87 -18.40 8.69
N PRO A 3 -1.91 -18.01 9.54
CA PRO A 3 -1.94 -16.67 10.13
C PRO A 3 -1.78 -15.62 9.05
N THR A 4 -2.48 -14.51 9.24
CA THR A 4 -2.37 -13.38 8.33
C THR A 4 -0.98 -12.78 8.48
N ARG A 5 -0.28 -12.68 7.37
CA ARG A 5 1.06 -12.13 7.36
C ARG A 5 1.06 -10.77 6.68
N ILE A 6 1.70 -9.81 7.33
CA ILE A 6 1.90 -8.49 6.72
C ILE A 6 3.16 -8.57 5.87
N PRO A 7 3.06 -8.31 4.54
CA PRO A 7 4.25 -8.33 3.69
C PRO A 7 5.26 -7.28 4.15
N SER A 8 6.53 -7.65 4.17
CA SER A 8 7.59 -6.70 4.47
C SER A 8 7.96 -5.91 3.21
N ALA A 9 8.72 -4.83 3.39
CA ALA A 9 9.20 -4.04 2.27
C ALA A 9 9.99 -4.89 1.26
N ARG A 10 10.61 -5.97 1.71
CA ARG A 10 11.40 -6.85 0.83
C ARG A 10 10.56 -7.62 -0.16
N GLU A 11 9.28 -7.80 0.11
CA GLU A 11 8.38 -8.56 -0.74
C GLU A 11 7.74 -7.70 -1.81
N LEU A 12 7.99 -6.39 -1.77
CA LEU A 12 7.46 -5.44 -2.73
C LEU A 12 8.54 -5.06 -3.74
N THR A 13 8.11 -4.76 -4.97
CA THR A 13 9.03 -4.18 -5.93
C THR A 13 9.40 -2.77 -5.48
N GLY A 14 10.48 -2.21 -6.04
CA GLY A 14 10.87 -0.84 -5.73
C GLY A 14 9.77 0.17 -6.00
N GLU A 15 9.03 -0.02 -7.10
CA GLU A 15 7.92 0.87 -7.44
C GLU A 15 6.76 0.71 -6.43
N GLU A 16 6.42 -0.53 -6.08
CA GLU A 16 5.36 -0.79 -5.10
C GLU A 16 5.71 -0.18 -3.75
N LEU A 17 6.95 -0.34 -3.32
CA LEU A 17 7.39 0.21 -2.04
C LEU A 17 7.34 1.73 -2.04
N ARG A 18 7.79 2.38 -3.11
CA ARG A 18 7.71 3.83 -3.22
C ARG A 18 6.27 4.32 -3.20
N SER A 19 5.40 3.61 -3.91
CA SER A 19 3.98 3.93 -3.93
C SER A 19 3.37 3.81 -2.54
N LEU A 20 3.67 2.72 -1.83
CA LEU A 20 3.18 2.51 -0.47
C LEU A 20 3.68 3.61 0.47
N ARG A 21 4.96 3.94 0.41
CA ARG A 21 5.54 5.00 1.25
C ARG A 21 4.89 6.35 0.97
N SER A 22 4.56 6.62 -0.29
CA SER A 22 3.89 7.86 -0.66
C SER A 22 2.50 7.94 -0.01
N VAL A 23 1.73 6.84 -0.06
CA VAL A 23 0.41 6.80 0.56
C VAL A 23 0.52 6.99 2.07
N VAL A 24 1.47 6.31 2.71
CA VAL A 24 1.67 6.40 4.16
C VAL A 24 2.10 7.81 4.56
N ALA A 25 3.03 8.40 3.81
CA ALA A 25 3.57 9.73 4.14
C ALA A 25 2.51 10.82 4.01
N ASN A 26 1.63 10.71 3.02
CA ASN A 26 0.62 11.73 2.75
C ASN A 26 -0.74 11.42 3.38
N SER A 27 -0.92 10.22 3.91
CA SER A 27 -2.16 9.70 4.47
C SER A 27 -3.31 9.57 3.47
N PHE A 28 -3.18 10.18 2.32
CA PHE A 28 -4.16 10.11 1.23
C PHE A 28 -3.49 10.60 -0.04
N ILE A 29 -3.67 9.88 -1.14
CA ILE A 29 -3.24 10.34 -2.45
C ILE A 29 -4.35 10.09 -3.47
N PRO A 30 -4.44 10.94 -4.52
CA PRO A 30 -5.38 10.68 -5.61
C PRO A 30 -5.04 9.38 -6.33
N VAL A 31 -6.08 8.67 -6.79
CA VAL A 31 -5.90 7.39 -7.47
C VAL A 31 -4.95 7.48 -8.65
N HIS A 32 -5.01 8.59 -9.40
CA HIS A 32 -4.19 8.74 -10.61
C HIS A 32 -2.69 8.92 -10.35
N GLN A 33 -2.28 9.15 -9.10
CA GLN A 33 -0.87 9.29 -8.75
C GLN A 33 -0.15 7.95 -8.58
N MET A 34 -0.89 6.86 -8.65
CA MET A 34 -0.32 5.53 -8.55
C MET A 34 -0.68 4.72 -9.79
N SER A 35 0.26 3.93 -10.30
CA SER A 35 -0.02 3.07 -11.43
C SER A 35 -1.10 2.05 -11.04
N ARG A 36 -1.87 1.62 -12.04
CA ARG A 36 -2.93 0.65 -11.82
C ARG A 36 -2.38 -0.66 -11.25
N GLU A 37 -1.21 -1.07 -11.73
CA GLU A 37 -0.58 -2.31 -11.29
C GLU A 37 -0.19 -2.24 -9.82
N SER A 38 0.49 -1.17 -9.41
CA SER A 38 0.87 -0.98 -8.01
C SER A 38 -0.36 -0.88 -7.12
N ARG A 39 -1.38 -0.14 -7.57
CA ARG A 39 -2.62 0.01 -6.82
C ARG A 39 -3.31 -1.34 -6.62
N THR A 40 -3.48 -2.11 -7.68
CA THR A 40 -4.13 -3.41 -7.60
C THR A 40 -3.37 -4.35 -6.67
N ARG A 41 -2.04 -4.34 -6.77
CA ARG A 41 -1.20 -5.19 -5.94
C ARG A 41 -1.30 -4.81 -4.47
N LEU A 42 -1.15 -3.53 -4.16
CA LEU A 42 -1.17 -3.06 -2.77
C LEU A 42 -2.54 -3.22 -2.12
N ILE A 43 -3.62 -3.01 -2.87
CA ILE A 43 -4.96 -3.26 -2.37
C ILE A 43 -5.15 -4.76 -2.11
N GLY A 44 -4.70 -5.59 -3.04
CA GLY A 44 -4.79 -7.04 -2.88
C GLY A 44 -4.04 -7.58 -1.67
N LEU A 45 -2.94 -6.91 -1.30
CA LEU A 45 -2.16 -7.27 -0.12
C LEU A 45 -2.72 -6.68 1.17
N GLY A 46 -3.74 -5.84 1.08
CA GLY A 46 -4.34 -5.20 2.25
C GLY A 46 -3.50 -4.07 2.84
N LEU A 47 -2.60 -3.49 2.04
CA LEU A 47 -1.71 -2.43 2.51
C LEU A 47 -2.27 -1.03 2.29
N ILE A 48 -3.15 -0.88 1.31
CA ILE A 48 -3.88 0.36 1.06
C ILE A 48 -5.33 0.04 0.82
N GLN A 49 -6.19 1.05 0.89
CA GLN A 49 -7.62 0.86 0.65
C GLN A 49 -8.16 2.05 -0.14
N ASN A 50 -9.24 1.80 -0.86
CA ASN A 50 -9.96 2.87 -1.55
C ASN A 50 -10.64 3.77 -0.53
N ALA A 51 -10.54 5.06 -0.78
CA ALA A 51 -11.25 6.08 -0.04
C ALA A 51 -11.90 7.01 -1.05
N MET A 52 -12.77 7.88 -0.61
CA MET A 52 -13.51 8.76 -1.52
C MET A 52 -12.56 9.53 -2.45
N GLY A 53 -12.48 9.08 -3.69
CA GLY A 53 -11.65 9.72 -4.71
C GLY A 53 -10.17 9.45 -4.63
N GLY A 54 -9.71 8.54 -3.76
CA GLY A 54 -8.28 8.31 -3.63
C GLY A 54 -7.94 7.05 -2.87
N LEU A 55 -6.72 7.00 -2.34
CA LEU A 55 -6.16 5.86 -1.65
C LEU A 55 -5.65 6.26 -0.27
N MET A 56 -5.91 5.42 0.71
CA MET A 56 -5.45 5.61 2.08
C MET A 56 -4.66 4.40 2.54
N PRO A 57 -3.68 4.57 3.44
CA PRO A 57 -2.96 3.43 3.99
C PRO A 57 -3.84 2.70 5.00
N THR A 58 -3.70 1.37 5.05
CA THR A 58 -4.30 0.57 6.13
C THR A 58 -3.29 0.51 7.28
N PRO A 59 -3.72 0.08 8.49
CA PRO A 59 -2.75 -0.17 9.56
C PRO A 59 -1.65 -1.13 9.14
N SER A 60 -1.99 -2.18 8.37
CA SER A 60 -1.01 -3.12 7.84
C SER A 60 -0.04 -2.42 6.90
N GLY A 61 -0.52 -1.49 6.08
CA GLY A 61 0.33 -0.72 5.17
C GLY A 61 1.34 0.14 5.91
N LYS A 62 0.91 0.76 7.00
CA LYS A 62 1.82 1.57 7.82
C LYS A 62 2.92 0.72 8.44
N ILE A 63 2.60 -0.48 8.87
CA ILE A 63 3.59 -1.41 9.43
C ILE A 63 4.53 -1.87 8.33
N ALA A 64 4.01 -2.28 7.18
CA ALA A 64 4.82 -2.77 6.08
C ALA A 64 5.82 -1.72 5.59
N ALA A 65 5.43 -0.45 5.57
CA ALA A 65 6.30 0.63 5.13
C ALA A 65 7.49 0.84 6.07
N ARG A 66 7.40 0.37 7.31
CA ARG A 66 8.49 0.46 8.29
C ARG A 66 9.42 -0.74 8.23
N LEU A 67 8.91 -1.85 7.74
CA LEU A 67 9.69 -3.09 7.66
C LEU A 67 10.61 -3.08 6.46
#